data_d0604684b86b916d115816c751500e07
#
_entry.id   d0604684b86b916d115816c751500e07
#
_cell.length_a   1.000
_cell.length_b   1.000
_cell.length_c   1.000
_cell.angle_alpha   90.00
_cell.angle_beta   90.00
_cell.angle_gamma   90.00
#
_symmetry.space_group_name_H-M   'P 1'
#
loop_
_entity.id
_entity.type
_entity.pdbx_description
1 polymer ?
#
loop_
_entity_poly.entity_id
_entity_poly.type
_entity_poly.pdbx_seq_one_letter_code
_entity_poly.pdbx_strand_id
1 'polypeptide(L)'
;MIKTLATLALAFSCLLSHVTGVMAQNAPPNVVKELAPNGKLRAAINFGNIVLAQKDPAGGEPRGVSAELARELAKRLGVPIEYVTFDAAGKVFDALKTGAWDVAFLAIDPVRSEGIEFTGPYVVIEGAYLVPSNSPLQTNEDVDRDGVRVAVARGSAYDLYLTRALKRAQLVREQSGPQALDMFRKDRLEAAAGVKQPIVLFAKDHPDTRVIPGRFMVIEQAMGTPKGRDASVRYLREFIEEMKASGFVAKALEKSGQTDAAVAPPTPVK
;
A
#
# COMPACT_ATOMS: atom_id res chain seq x y z
N MET A 1 -17.90 -86.12 -1.36
CA MET A 1 -18.48 -84.82 -1.05
C MET A 1 -17.36 -83.92 -0.49
N ILE A 2 -16.75 -83.13 -1.37
CA ILE A 2 -15.63 -82.26 -1.01
C ILE A 2 -16.14 -80.80 -1.18
N LYS A 3 -16.17 -80.04 -0.08
CA LYS A 3 -16.54 -78.62 -0.05
C LYS A 3 -15.28 -77.77 -0.25
N THR A 4 -15.19 -77.06 -1.34
CA THR A 4 -14.16 -76.07 -1.64
C THR A 4 -14.49 -74.76 -0.95
N LEU A 5 -13.61 -74.29 -0.06
CA LEU A 5 -13.65 -72.89 0.51
C LEU A 5 -12.87 -71.98 -0.44
N ALA A 6 -13.58 -70.95 -0.93
CA ALA A 6 -12.96 -69.90 -1.68
C ALA A 6 -12.60 -68.74 -0.70
N THR A 7 -11.29 -68.45 -0.60
CA THR A 7 -10.77 -67.33 0.24
C THR A 7 -10.73 -66.06 -0.61
N LEU A 8 -11.51 -65.06 -0.23
CA LEU A 8 -11.54 -63.72 -0.85
C LEU A 8 -10.47 -62.84 -0.20
N ALA A 9 -9.39 -62.52 -0.90
CA ALA A 9 -8.39 -61.60 -0.46
C ALA A 9 -8.79 -60.17 -0.82
N LEU A 10 -9.11 -59.36 0.20
CA LEU A 10 -9.40 -57.94 0.06
C LEU A 10 -8.05 -57.18 0.05
N ALA A 11 -7.64 -56.67 -1.12
CA ALA A 11 -6.51 -55.76 -1.26
C ALA A 11 -6.90 -54.35 -0.83
N PHE A 12 -6.41 -53.95 0.34
CA PHE A 12 -6.57 -52.59 0.87
C PHE A 12 -5.48 -51.71 0.26
N SER A 13 -5.84 -50.95 -0.81
CA SER A 13 -4.96 -50.00 -1.46
C SER A 13 -4.90 -48.72 -0.66
N CYS A 14 -3.84 -48.53 0.15
CA CYS A 14 -3.53 -47.28 0.83
C CYS A 14 -3.12 -46.20 -0.20
N LEU A 15 -4.00 -45.32 -0.58
CA LEU A 15 -3.66 -44.09 -1.26
C LEU A 15 -2.91 -43.15 -0.25
N LEU A 16 -1.58 -43.19 -0.32
CA LEU A 16 -0.76 -42.15 0.33
C LEU A 16 -0.94 -40.86 -0.43
N SER A 17 -1.81 -40.01 0.10
CA SER A 17 -1.91 -38.59 -0.32
C SER A 17 -0.59 -37.91 0.05
N HIS A 18 0.27 -37.68 -0.94
CA HIS A 18 1.45 -36.84 -0.78
C HIS A 18 0.98 -35.41 -0.60
N VAL A 19 0.82 -34.95 0.65
CA VAL A 19 0.75 -33.53 0.96
C VAL A 19 2.14 -32.96 0.69
N THR A 20 2.36 -32.46 -0.51
CA THR A 20 3.54 -31.64 -0.81
C THR A 20 3.37 -30.34 -0.02
N GLY A 21 3.92 -30.31 1.19
CA GLY A 21 4.10 -29.08 1.93
C GLY A 21 4.95 -28.16 1.04
N VAL A 22 4.36 -27.04 0.60
CA VAL A 22 5.12 -25.95 -0.02
C VAL A 22 6.08 -25.46 1.07
N MET A 23 7.32 -25.97 1.03
CA MET A 23 8.41 -25.43 1.83
C MET A 23 8.57 -23.99 1.38
N ALA A 24 8.45 -23.04 2.29
CA ALA A 24 8.76 -21.64 2.02
C ALA A 24 10.18 -21.58 1.46
N GLN A 25 10.28 -21.34 0.16
CA GLN A 25 11.56 -21.36 -0.54
C GLN A 25 12.35 -20.15 -0.03
N ASN A 26 13.49 -20.40 0.63
CA ASN A 26 14.37 -19.31 1.06
C ASN A 26 14.76 -18.47 -0.16
N ALA A 27 14.75 -17.15 0.01
CA ALA A 27 15.10 -16.25 -1.07
C ALA A 27 16.52 -16.52 -1.61
N PRO A 28 16.75 -16.37 -2.93
CA PRO A 28 18.09 -16.54 -3.51
C PRO A 28 19.12 -15.62 -2.85
N PRO A 29 20.39 -16.06 -2.68
CA PRO A 29 21.43 -15.29 -1.99
C PRO A 29 21.70 -13.90 -2.58
N ASN A 30 21.58 -13.74 -3.91
CA ASN A 30 21.72 -12.44 -4.58
C ASN A 30 20.57 -11.50 -4.22
N VAL A 31 19.33 -11.99 -4.08
CA VAL A 31 18.19 -11.22 -3.62
C VAL A 31 18.38 -10.76 -2.17
N VAL A 32 18.83 -11.67 -1.29
CA VAL A 32 19.15 -11.31 0.10
C VAL A 32 20.22 -10.23 0.17
N LYS A 33 21.28 -10.34 -0.63
CA LYS A 33 22.35 -9.35 -0.69
C LYS A 33 21.87 -7.98 -1.14
N GLU A 34 20.94 -7.92 -2.10
CA GLU A 34 20.38 -6.64 -2.60
C GLU A 34 19.37 -6.02 -1.62
N LEU A 35 18.49 -6.82 -0.99
CA LEU A 35 17.42 -6.33 -0.12
C LEU A 35 17.85 -6.16 1.33
N ALA A 36 18.92 -6.82 1.75
CA ALA A 36 19.46 -6.72 3.10
C ALA A 36 20.99 -6.55 3.09
N PRO A 37 21.51 -5.50 2.42
CA PRO A 37 22.97 -5.32 2.24
C PRO A 37 23.74 -5.17 3.56
N ASN A 38 23.07 -4.77 4.62
CA ASN A 38 23.61 -4.62 5.97
C ASN A 38 23.18 -5.73 6.94
N GLY A 39 22.75 -6.89 6.39
CA GLY A 39 22.29 -8.04 7.19
C GLY A 39 20.91 -7.90 7.78
N LYS A 40 20.15 -6.85 7.44
CA LYS A 40 18.76 -6.61 7.85
C LYS A 40 17.98 -5.95 6.71
N LEU A 41 16.67 -6.20 6.65
CA LEU A 41 15.75 -5.54 5.72
C LEU A 41 15.28 -4.22 6.32
N ARG A 42 15.64 -3.08 5.71
CA ARG A 42 15.11 -1.77 6.10
C ARG A 42 13.85 -1.47 5.30
N ALA A 43 12.70 -1.50 5.98
CA ALA A 43 11.39 -1.30 5.36
C ALA A 43 10.84 0.09 5.68
N ALA A 44 10.63 0.92 4.66
CA ALA A 44 10.02 2.24 4.83
C ALA A 44 8.52 2.12 5.04
N ILE A 45 8.04 2.60 6.19
CA ILE A 45 6.63 2.57 6.59
C ILE A 45 6.08 4.00 6.66
N ASN A 46 5.02 4.26 5.88
CA ASN A 46 4.36 5.55 5.79
C ASN A 46 3.11 5.61 6.68
N PHE A 47 3.22 6.19 7.85
CA PHE A 47 2.08 6.44 8.75
C PHE A 47 1.12 7.56 8.26
N GLY A 48 1.52 8.33 7.25
CA GLY A 48 0.64 9.31 6.61
C GLY A 48 -0.52 8.69 5.82
N ASN A 49 -0.49 7.36 5.62
CA ASN A 49 -1.61 6.61 5.03
C ASN A 49 -2.08 5.51 6.00
N ILE A 50 -3.05 5.86 6.84
CA ILE A 50 -3.60 4.97 7.89
C ILE A 50 -4.29 3.72 7.34
N VAL A 51 -4.67 3.71 6.05
CA VAL A 51 -5.22 2.52 5.39
C VAL A 51 -4.17 1.41 5.27
N LEU A 52 -2.90 1.78 5.09
CA LEU A 52 -1.83 0.82 4.82
C LEU A 52 -0.95 0.55 6.03
N ALA A 53 -0.74 1.56 6.89
CA ALA A 53 0.10 1.45 8.05
C ALA A 53 -0.39 2.31 9.20
N GLN A 54 -0.30 1.79 10.40
CA GLN A 54 -0.76 2.42 11.64
C GLN A 54 0.33 2.28 12.71
N LYS A 55 0.45 3.30 13.58
CA LYS A 55 1.24 3.19 14.80
C LYS A 55 0.56 2.22 15.75
N ASP A 56 1.35 1.40 16.44
CA ASP A 56 0.81 0.63 17.56
C ASP A 56 0.51 1.59 18.73
N PRO A 57 -0.72 1.62 19.26
CA PRO A 57 -1.06 2.44 20.42
C PRO A 57 -0.23 2.12 21.68
N ALA A 58 0.27 0.90 21.80
CA ALA A 58 1.14 0.47 22.89
C ALA A 58 2.63 0.80 22.68
N GLY A 59 2.99 1.50 21.57
CA GLY A 59 4.36 1.84 21.25
C GLY A 59 5.21 0.71 20.66
N GLY A 60 4.53 -0.36 20.19
CA GLY A 60 5.18 -1.51 19.56
C GLY A 60 5.52 -1.29 18.08
N GLU A 61 5.70 -2.39 17.37
CA GLU A 61 5.99 -2.39 15.93
C GLU A 61 4.82 -1.80 15.12
N PRO A 62 5.10 -1.23 13.92
CA PRO A 62 4.06 -0.82 12.99
C PRO A 62 3.04 -1.92 12.69
N ARG A 63 1.78 -1.53 12.51
CA ARG A 63 0.66 -2.39 12.16
C ARG A 63 0.13 -2.04 10.77
N GLY A 64 -0.70 -2.91 10.18
CA GLY A 64 -1.29 -2.71 8.87
C GLY A 64 -0.61 -3.52 7.77
N VAL A 65 -1.23 -3.53 6.59
CA VAL A 65 -0.83 -4.40 5.48
C VAL A 65 0.61 -4.20 5.03
N SER A 66 1.12 -2.97 5.02
CA SER A 66 2.50 -2.68 4.65
C SER A 66 3.51 -3.29 5.64
N ALA A 67 3.22 -3.19 6.95
CA ALA A 67 4.08 -3.75 7.99
C ALA A 67 4.05 -5.29 7.98
N GLU A 68 2.88 -5.90 7.77
CA GLU A 68 2.74 -7.36 7.66
C GLU A 68 3.48 -7.91 6.43
N LEU A 69 3.38 -7.24 5.27
CA LEU A 69 4.13 -7.61 4.06
C LEU A 69 5.64 -7.48 4.27
N ALA A 70 6.10 -6.42 4.93
CA ALA A 70 7.52 -6.24 5.23
C ALA A 70 8.05 -7.34 6.17
N ARG A 71 7.27 -7.71 7.19
CA ARG A 71 7.62 -8.79 8.14
C ARG A 71 7.69 -10.15 7.44
N GLU A 72 6.72 -10.47 6.60
CA GLU A 72 6.72 -11.73 5.85
C GLU A 72 7.90 -11.78 4.86
N LEU A 73 8.23 -10.66 4.20
CA LEU A 73 9.40 -10.56 3.33
C LEU A 73 10.69 -10.81 4.12
N ALA A 74 10.90 -10.14 5.25
CA ALA A 74 12.09 -10.32 6.08
C ALA A 74 12.25 -11.78 6.54
N LYS A 75 11.14 -12.43 6.92
CA LYS A 75 11.11 -13.85 7.26
C LYS A 75 11.57 -14.73 6.10
N ARG A 76 11.12 -14.49 4.87
CA ARG A 76 11.54 -15.24 3.67
C ARG A 76 12.99 -15.01 3.29
N LEU A 77 13.49 -13.80 3.54
CA LEU A 77 14.91 -13.48 3.36
C LEU A 77 15.80 -14.09 4.45
N GLY A 78 15.22 -14.56 5.56
CA GLY A 78 15.97 -15.08 6.71
C GLY A 78 16.78 -14.00 7.45
N VAL A 79 16.31 -12.74 7.44
CA VAL A 79 17.02 -11.61 8.05
C VAL A 79 16.12 -10.85 9.04
N PRO A 80 16.72 -10.13 10.02
CA PRO A 80 15.96 -9.20 10.86
C PRO A 80 15.33 -8.08 10.04
N ILE A 81 14.20 -7.54 10.52
CA ILE A 81 13.56 -6.36 9.96
C ILE A 81 13.92 -5.11 10.77
N GLU A 82 14.10 -3.99 10.07
CA GLU A 82 14.15 -2.65 10.64
C GLU A 82 13.08 -1.78 9.98
N TYR A 83 12.17 -1.24 10.77
CA TYR A 83 11.16 -0.32 10.28
C TYR A 83 11.70 1.11 10.28
N VAL A 84 11.83 1.72 9.10
CA VAL A 84 12.15 3.14 8.93
C VAL A 84 10.85 3.89 8.71
N THR A 85 10.40 4.63 9.74
CA THR A 85 9.04 5.21 9.75
C THR A 85 9.01 6.66 9.30
N PHE A 86 7.95 7.02 8.57
CA PHE A 86 7.70 8.36 8.03
C PHE A 86 6.25 8.74 8.26
N ASP A 87 5.96 10.04 8.36
CA ASP A 87 4.63 10.60 8.53
C ASP A 87 3.99 11.07 7.20
N ALA A 88 4.72 10.97 6.08
CA ALA A 88 4.24 11.35 4.75
C ALA A 88 4.94 10.58 3.63
N ALA A 89 4.21 10.30 2.54
CA ALA A 89 4.73 9.58 1.37
C ALA A 89 5.87 10.33 0.65
N GLY A 90 5.80 11.66 0.60
CA GLY A 90 6.88 12.48 0.05
C GLY A 90 8.20 12.29 0.78
N LYS A 91 8.17 12.21 2.12
CA LYS A 91 9.36 11.96 2.93
C LYS A 91 9.97 10.57 2.71
N VAL A 92 9.12 9.55 2.46
CA VAL A 92 9.62 8.21 2.05
C VAL A 92 10.38 8.31 0.74
N PHE A 93 9.83 9.01 -0.25
CA PHE A 93 10.47 9.17 -1.55
C PHE A 93 11.75 10.01 -1.45
N ASP A 94 11.76 11.10 -0.70
CA ASP A 94 12.95 11.92 -0.49
C ASP A 94 14.10 11.15 0.18
N ALA A 95 13.77 10.24 1.10
CA ALA A 95 14.74 9.39 1.80
C ALA A 95 15.43 8.35 0.89
N LEU A 96 14.92 8.11 -0.33
CA LEU A 96 15.60 7.33 -1.36
C LEU A 96 17.01 7.86 -1.65
N LYS A 97 17.17 9.19 -1.71
CA LYS A 97 18.43 9.86 -2.02
C LYS A 97 19.55 9.58 -1.02
N THR A 98 19.19 9.25 0.21
CA THR A 98 20.13 8.94 1.29
C THR A 98 20.31 7.42 1.50
N GLY A 99 19.63 6.59 0.72
CA GLY A 99 19.67 5.13 0.88
C GLY A 99 19.14 4.68 2.25
N ALA A 100 18.14 5.38 2.81
CA ALA A 100 17.63 5.12 4.15
C ALA A 100 16.86 3.79 4.26
N TRP A 101 16.38 3.23 3.16
CA TRP A 101 15.55 2.02 3.13
C TRP A 101 15.90 1.13 1.93
N ASP A 102 15.50 -0.13 2.02
CA ASP A 102 15.72 -1.15 0.98
C ASP A 102 14.41 -1.48 0.25
N VAL A 103 13.28 -1.46 0.95
CA VAL A 103 11.94 -1.58 0.37
C VAL A 103 11.03 -0.48 0.90
N ALA A 104 10.10 -0.04 0.07
CA ALA A 104 9.10 0.96 0.43
C ALA A 104 7.71 0.55 -0.07
N PHE A 105 6.67 1.09 0.57
CA PHE A 105 5.27 0.88 0.24
C PHE A 105 4.67 2.22 -0.17
N LEU A 106 4.60 2.45 -1.48
CA LEU A 106 4.18 3.72 -2.07
C LEU A 106 3.23 3.47 -3.24
N ALA A 107 2.43 4.48 -3.56
CA ALA A 107 1.69 4.48 -4.81
C ALA A 107 2.63 4.55 -6.01
N ILE A 108 2.32 3.78 -7.04
CA ILE A 108 2.97 3.88 -8.36
C ILE A 108 2.70 5.29 -8.91
N ASP A 109 3.76 5.99 -9.30
CA ASP A 109 3.67 7.32 -9.92
C ASP A 109 4.89 7.53 -10.84
N PRO A 110 4.74 8.20 -11.99
CA PRO A 110 5.85 8.44 -12.93
C PRO A 110 7.07 9.09 -12.28
N VAL A 111 6.88 10.10 -11.42
CA VAL A 111 7.99 10.79 -10.73
C VAL A 111 8.73 9.82 -9.80
N ARG A 112 8.01 8.99 -9.06
CA ARG A 112 8.64 7.99 -8.17
C ARG A 112 9.33 6.89 -8.95
N SER A 113 8.78 6.52 -10.11
CA SER A 113 9.35 5.49 -10.99
C SER A 113 10.66 5.91 -11.66
N GLU A 114 11.09 7.17 -11.52
CA GLU A 114 12.43 7.59 -11.93
C GLU A 114 13.53 6.95 -11.06
N GLY A 115 13.27 6.72 -9.78
CA GLY A 115 14.24 6.16 -8.82
C GLY A 115 13.84 4.84 -8.17
N ILE A 116 12.59 4.43 -8.28
CA ILE A 116 12.05 3.21 -7.66
C ILE A 116 11.56 2.27 -8.75
N GLU A 117 11.88 1.00 -8.62
CA GLU A 117 11.22 -0.08 -9.36
C GLU A 117 10.12 -0.70 -8.51
N PHE A 118 8.91 -0.73 -9.07
CA PHE A 118 7.72 -1.20 -8.39
C PHE A 118 7.33 -2.61 -8.80
N THR A 119 6.68 -3.30 -7.87
CA THR A 119 5.86 -4.49 -8.15
C THR A 119 4.56 -4.08 -8.85
N GLY A 120 3.70 -5.03 -9.20
CA GLY A 120 2.27 -4.76 -9.36
C GLY A 120 1.68 -4.24 -8.05
N PRO A 121 0.52 -3.57 -8.10
CA PRO A 121 -0.14 -3.07 -6.89
C PRO A 121 -0.62 -4.24 -6.02
N TYR A 122 -0.54 -4.07 -4.69
CA TYR A 122 -1.12 -5.02 -3.73
C TYR A 122 -2.47 -4.55 -3.18
N VAL A 123 -2.69 -3.23 -3.15
CA VAL A 123 -3.94 -2.59 -2.69
C VAL A 123 -4.30 -1.44 -3.62
N VAL A 124 -5.59 -1.26 -3.85
CA VAL A 124 -6.15 -0.12 -4.58
C VAL A 124 -7.02 0.69 -3.64
N ILE A 125 -6.76 2.00 -3.57
CA ILE A 125 -7.54 2.98 -2.83
C ILE A 125 -7.89 4.16 -3.72
N GLU A 126 -8.72 5.08 -3.23
CA GLU A 126 -9.26 6.19 -4.02
C GLU A 126 -8.81 7.53 -3.47
N GLY A 127 -8.61 8.49 -4.37
CA GLY A 127 -8.46 9.91 -4.05
C GLY A 127 -9.82 10.62 -4.10
N ALA A 128 -10.15 11.41 -3.09
CA ALA A 128 -11.39 12.17 -2.99
C ALA A 128 -11.13 13.62 -2.57
N TYR A 129 -12.08 14.50 -2.87
CA TYR A 129 -12.08 15.87 -2.41
C TYR A 129 -13.00 16.07 -1.21
N LEU A 130 -12.55 16.87 -0.27
CA LEU A 130 -13.31 17.45 0.82
C LEU A 130 -13.57 18.92 0.52
N VAL A 131 -14.78 19.38 0.76
CA VAL A 131 -15.19 20.78 0.56
C VAL A 131 -16.03 21.25 1.74
N PRO A 132 -16.21 22.59 1.97
CA PRO A 132 -17.19 23.09 2.90
C PRO A 132 -18.60 22.55 2.56
N SER A 133 -19.45 22.31 3.56
CA SER A 133 -20.79 21.73 3.35
C SER A 133 -21.66 22.56 2.41
N ASN A 134 -21.50 23.88 2.44
CA ASN A 134 -22.20 24.86 1.59
C ASN A 134 -21.46 25.20 0.29
N SER A 135 -20.41 24.48 -0.05
CA SER A 135 -19.59 24.72 -1.26
C SER A 135 -20.42 24.56 -2.53
N PRO A 136 -20.23 25.43 -3.54
CA PRO A 136 -20.84 25.25 -4.87
C PRO A 136 -20.16 24.12 -5.69
N LEU A 137 -19.02 23.59 -5.24
CA LEU A 137 -18.33 22.49 -5.91
C LEU A 137 -19.06 21.18 -5.63
N GLN A 138 -19.76 20.64 -6.62
CA GLN A 138 -20.61 19.44 -6.47
C GLN A 138 -19.99 18.18 -7.06
N THR A 139 -19.15 18.31 -8.09
CA THR A 139 -18.49 17.23 -8.81
C THR A 139 -16.97 17.37 -8.73
N ASN A 140 -16.23 16.32 -9.09
CA ASN A 140 -14.77 16.37 -9.11
C ASN A 140 -14.26 17.36 -10.17
N GLU A 141 -14.98 17.52 -11.28
CA GLU A 141 -14.68 18.42 -12.38
C GLU A 141 -14.84 19.90 -11.97
N ASP A 142 -15.73 20.19 -11.02
CA ASP A 142 -15.92 21.54 -10.49
C ASP A 142 -14.70 22.10 -9.79
N VAL A 143 -13.79 21.22 -9.31
CA VAL A 143 -12.63 21.66 -8.54
C VAL A 143 -11.58 22.37 -9.40
N ASP A 144 -11.48 22.04 -10.71
CA ASP A 144 -10.49 22.68 -11.57
C ASP A 144 -11.00 24.01 -12.17
N ARG A 145 -11.18 25.01 -11.30
CA ARG A 145 -11.63 26.37 -11.66
C ARG A 145 -10.69 27.44 -11.13
N ASP A 146 -10.70 28.59 -11.79
CA ASP A 146 -9.97 29.76 -11.32
C ASP A 146 -10.47 30.18 -9.92
N GLY A 147 -9.53 30.49 -9.05
CA GLY A 147 -9.80 30.87 -7.65
C GLY A 147 -10.00 29.70 -6.69
N VAL A 148 -10.06 28.45 -7.15
CA VAL A 148 -10.11 27.27 -6.28
C VAL A 148 -8.71 26.93 -5.79
N ARG A 149 -8.56 26.90 -4.44
CA ARG A 149 -7.34 26.47 -3.75
C ARG A 149 -7.58 25.09 -3.15
N VAL A 150 -6.70 24.14 -3.45
CA VAL A 150 -6.82 22.74 -3.01
C VAL A 150 -5.67 22.40 -2.06
N ALA A 151 -5.99 22.13 -0.81
CA ALA A 151 -5.02 21.66 0.18
C ALA A 151 -4.57 20.22 -0.14
N VAL A 152 -3.27 19.97 -0.16
CA VAL A 152 -2.69 18.64 -0.39
C VAL A 152 -1.48 18.39 0.50
N ALA A 153 -1.20 17.12 0.81
CA ALA A 153 0.07 16.72 1.41
C ALA A 153 1.15 16.67 0.33
N ARG A 154 2.23 17.41 0.53
CA ARG A 154 3.38 17.49 -0.39
C ARG A 154 3.93 16.11 -0.74
N GLY A 155 4.09 15.84 -2.04
CA GLY A 155 4.64 14.60 -2.56
C GLY A 155 3.76 13.37 -2.33
N SER A 156 2.49 13.53 -1.91
CA SER A 156 1.51 12.44 -1.88
C SER A 156 1.13 12.02 -3.31
N ALA A 157 0.53 10.83 -3.45
CA ALA A 157 0.06 10.37 -4.77
C ALA A 157 -0.93 11.35 -5.42
N TYR A 158 -1.83 11.90 -4.61
CA TYR A 158 -2.82 12.87 -5.07
C TYR A 158 -2.21 14.25 -5.38
N ASP A 159 -1.18 14.71 -4.65
CA ASP A 159 -0.43 15.92 -5.02
C ASP A 159 0.26 15.76 -6.37
N LEU A 160 1.00 14.65 -6.56
CA LEU A 160 1.71 14.36 -7.82
C LEU A 160 0.73 14.26 -9.00
N TYR A 161 -0.39 13.57 -8.80
CA TYR A 161 -1.45 13.45 -9.81
C TYR A 161 -2.06 14.82 -10.16
N LEU A 162 -2.53 15.57 -9.14
CA LEU A 162 -3.20 16.84 -9.33
C LEU A 162 -2.28 17.91 -9.90
N THR A 163 -0.97 17.86 -9.60
CA THR A 163 0.04 18.74 -10.24
C THR A 163 0.05 18.61 -11.76
N ARG A 164 -0.25 17.41 -12.27
CA ARG A 164 -0.31 17.15 -13.71
C ARG A 164 -1.72 17.35 -14.30
N ALA A 165 -2.75 17.11 -13.50
CA ALA A 165 -4.14 17.07 -13.97
C ALA A 165 -4.84 18.43 -13.94
N LEU A 166 -4.67 19.21 -12.87
CA LEU A 166 -5.32 20.51 -12.73
C LEU A 166 -4.69 21.57 -13.65
N LYS A 167 -5.54 22.40 -14.24
CA LYS A 167 -5.14 23.46 -15.17
C LYS A 167 -5.37 24.87 -14.62
N ARG A 168 -6.33 25.05 -13.71
CA ARG A 168 -6.80 26.34 -13.20
C ARG A 168 -6.70 26.45 -11.69
N ALA A 169 -7.09 25.39 -10.96
CA ALA A 169 -7.03 25.38 -9.51
C ALA A 169 -5.58 25.39 -9.01
N GLN A 170 -5.37 26.00 -7.84
CA GLN A 170 -4.07 26.10 -7.19
C GLN A 170 -3.91 25.05 -6.10
N LEU A 171 -2.78 24.33 -6.12
CA LEU A 171 -2.41 23.41 -5.05
C LEU A 171 -1.69 24.15 -3.92
N VAL A 172 -2.22 24.05 -2.71
CA VAL A 172 -1.60 24.57 -1.47
C VAL A 172 -1.09 23.36 -0.69
N ARG A 173 0.22 23.33 -0.42
CA ARG A 173 0.91 22.13 0.04
C ARG A 173 1.36 22.23 1.48
N GLU A 174 0.99 21.23 2.28
CA GLU A 174 1.49 21.01 3.63
C GLU A 174 2.35 19.75 3.73
N GLN A 175 3.04 19.56 4.86
CA GLN A 175 3.99 18.46 5.04
C GLN A 175 3.31 17.10 5.18
N SER A 176 2.05 17.05 5.64
CA SER A 176 1.30 15.82 5.88
C SER A 176 -0.18 15.98 5.60
N GLY A 177 -0.92 14.86 5.47
CA GLY A 177 -2.37 14.87 5.26
C GLY A 177 -3.14 15.61 6.37
N PRO A 178 -2.91 15.29 7.66
CA PRO A 178 -3.55 16.04 8.75
C PRO A 178 -3.30 17.55 8.67
N GLN A 179 -2.06 17.99 8.46
CA GLN A 179 -1.74 19.42 8.32
C GLN A 179 -2.44 20.08 7.12
N ALA A 180 -2.59 19.35 6.01
CA ALA A 180 -3.33 19.86 4.85
C ALA A 180 -4.83 20.03 5.17
N LEU A 181 -5.45 19.12 5.94
CA LEU A 181 -6.83 19.24 6.38
C LEU A 181 -7.02 20.37 7.41
N ASP A 182 -6.05 20.55 8.32
CA ASP A 182 -6.06 21.67 9.27
C ASP A 182 -5.95 23.01 8.55
N MET A 183 -5.04 23.12 7.59
CA MET A 183 -4.88 24.31 6.74
C MET A 183 -6.14 24.60 5.93
N PHE A 184 -6.76 23.59 5.32
CA PHE A 184 -8.01 23.71 4.58
C PHE A 184 -9.08 24.45 5.41
N ARG A 185 -9.26 24.06 6.68
CA ARG A 185 -10.24 24.71 7.56
C ARG A 185 -9.77 26.08 8.04
N LYS A 186 -8.53 26.19 8.53
CA LYS A 186 -7.97 27.42 9.11
C LYS A 186 -7.95 28.57 8.09
N ASP A 187 -7.48 28.27 6.88
CA ASP A 187 -7.28 29.26 5.82
C ASP A 187 -8.50 29.37 4.89
N ARG A 188 -9.59 28.63 5.23
CA ARG A 188 -10.85 28.59 4.48
C ARG A 188 -10.62 28.37 3.00
N LEU A 189 -9.88 27.30 2.68
CA LEU A 189 -9.64 26.93 1.30
C LEU A 189 -10.91 26.31 0.69
N GLU A 190 -11.02 26.34 -0.63
CA GLU A 190 -12.20 25.88 -1.36
C GLU A 190 -12.32 24.36 -1.36
N ALA A 191 -11.17 23.63 -1.33
CA ALA A 191 -11.13 22.17 -1.27
C ALA A 191 -9.89 21.65 -0.55
N ALA A 192 -9.95 20.40 -0.10
CA ALA A 192 -8.79 19.56 0.23
C ALA A 192 -8.87 18.26 -0.54
N ALA A 193 -7.73 17.70 -0.91
CA ALA A 193 -7.64 16.39 -1.55
C ALA A 193 -6.86 15.40 -0.68
N GLY A 194 -7.25 14.13 -0.71
CA GLY A 194 -6.58 13.09 0.07
C GLY A 194 -7.08 11.69 -0.27
N VAL A 195 -6.59 10.70 0.47
CA VAL A 195 -7.13 9.35 0.45
C VAL A 195 -8.56 9.38 1.00
N LYS A 196 -9.49 8.70 0.32
CA LYS A 196 -10.92 8.77 0.58
C LYS A 196 -11.30 8.41 2.02
N GLN A 197 -10.75 7.30 2.56
CA GLN A 197 -11.09 6.84 3.91
C GLN A 197 -10.74 7.88 5.00
N PRO A 198 -9.50 8.42 5.10
CA PRO A 198 -9.19 9.51 6.01
C PRO A 198 -10.07 10.75 5.83
N ILE A 199 -10.39 11.12 4.58
CA ILE A 199 -11.27 12.27 4.28
C ILE A 199 -12.69 12.03 4.77
N VAL A 200 -13.24 10.84 4.58
CA VAL A 200 -14.57 10.47 5.09
C VAL A 200 -14.61 10.50 6.61
N LEU A 201 -13.56 9.99 7.27
CA LEU A 201 -13.46 10.06 8.74
C LEU A 201 -13.39 11.52 9.22
N PHE A 202 -12.58 12.33 8.58
CA PHE A 202 -12.48 13.76 8.91
C PHE A 202 -13.83 14.48 8.76
N ALA A 203 -14.58 14.22 7.68
CA ALA A 203 -15.89 14.83 7.46
C ALA A 203 -16.93 14.43 8.52
N LYS A 204 -16.84 13.22 9.08
CA LYS A 204 -17.72 12.79 10.19
C LYS A 204 -17.50 13.62 11.45
N ASP A 205 -16.25 13.97 11.74
CA ASP A 205 -15.88 14.78 12.91
C ASP A 205 -16.06 16.29 12.66
N HIS A 206 -16.29 16.69 11.40
CA HIS A 206 -16.40 18.07 10.96
C HIS A 206 -17.63 18.26 10.04
N PRO A 207 -18.87 18.34 10.61
CA PRO A 207 -20.12 18.41 9.84
C PRO A 207 -20.28 19.70 9.00
N ASP A 208 -19.41 20.68 9.21
CA ASP A 208 -19.25 21.86 8.36
C ASP A 208 -18.56 21.56 7.02
N THR A 209 -18.18 20.29 6.79
CA THR A 209 -17.56 19.81 5.55
C THR A 209 -18.31 18.64 4.95
N ARG A 210 -18.08 18.35 3.68
CA ARG A 210 -18.59 17.16 2.97
C ARG A 210 -17.57 16.63 1.97
N VAL A 211 -17.67 15.35 1.68
CA VAL A 211 -16.89 14.69 0.61
C VAL A 211 -17.64 14.87 -0.71
N ILE A 212 -16.94 15.24 -1.78
CA ILE A 212 -17.52 15.20 -3.13
C ILE A 212 -17.73 13.74 -3.53
N PRO A 213 -18.91 13.36 -4.08
CA PRO A 213 -19.20 12.01 -4.50
C PRO A 213 -18.19 11.46 -5.53
N GLY A 214 -17.94 10.16 -5.49
CA GLY A 214 -17.04 9.49 -6.42
C GLY A 214 -15.56 9.57 -6.01
N ARG A 215 -14.71 9.65 -7.01
CA ARG A 215 -13.24 9.74 -6.88
C ARG A 215 -12.67 10.55 -8.03
N PHE A 216 -11.57 11.28 -7.81
CA PHE A 216 -10.84 11.93 -8.89
C PHE A 216 -9.67 11.09 -9.41
N MET A 217 -9.20 10.11 -8.63
CA MET A 217 -8.15 9.18 -9.06
C MET A 217 -8.26 7.83 -8.35
N VAL A 218 -7.67 6.82 -8.98
CA VAL A 218 -7.33 5.53 -8.36
C VAL A 218 -5.87 5.60 -7.92
N ILE A 219 -5.58 5.07 -6.74
CA ILE A 219 -4.24 5.04 -6.15
C ILE A 219 -3.81 3.58 -6.03
N GLU A 220 -2.89 3.17 -6.88
CA GLU A 220 -2.32 1.82 -6.91
C GLU A 220 -1.12 1.74 -5.95
N GLN A 221 -1.31 1.11 -4.80
CA GLN A 221 -0.26 0.95 -3.78
C GLN A 221 0.57 -0.29 -4.05
N ALA A 222 1.87 -0.11 -4.20
CA ALA A 222 2.81 -1.17 -4.55
C ALA A 222 4.01 -1.22 -3.58
N MET A 223 4.71 -2.35 -3.58
CA MET A 223 6.02 -2.45 -2.98
C MET A 223 7.06 -2.01 -4.01
N GLY A 224 8.09 -1.31 -3.57
CA GLY A 224 9.17 -0.86 -4.45
C GLY A 224 10.54 -1.00 -3.79
N THR A 225 11.58 -1.07 -4.61
CA THR A 225 12.99 -1.07 -4.22
C THR A 225 13.74 -0.02 -5.05
N PRO A 226 14.86 0.53 -4.58
CA PRO A 226 15.69 1.42 -5.40
C PRO A 226 16.07 0.75 -6.73
N LYS A 227 16.11 1.52 -7.81
CA LYS A 227 16.52 1.03 -9.13
C LYS A 227 17.91 0.37 -9.13
N GLY A 228 18.11 -0.54 -10.11
CA GLY A 228 19.37 -1.28 -10.26
C GLY A 228 19.47 -2.54 -9.40
N ARG A 229 18.34 -3.01 -8.85
CA ARG A 229 18.22 -4.24 -8.07
C ARG A 229 17.35 -5.26 -8.83
N ASP A 230 17.77 -5.65 -10.03
CA ASP A 230 16.95 -6.44 -10.97
C ASP A 230 16.50 -7.80 -10.42
N ALA A 231 17.36 -8.49 -9.69
CA ALA A 231 17.00 -9.76 -9.05
C ALA A 231 15.95 -9.55 -7.97
N SER A 232 16.09 -8.49 -7.19
CA SER A 232 15.17 -8.16 -6.13
C SER A 232 13.80 -7.75 -6.65
N VAL A 233 13.71 -6.90 -7.68
CA VAL A 233 12.42 -6.45 -8.19
C VAL A 233 11.62 -7.62 -8.78
N ARG A 234 12.27 -8.57 -9.44
CA ARG A 234 11.61 -9.78 -9.93
C ARG A 234 11.05 -10.61 -8.77
N TYR A 235 11.89 -10.88 -7.77
CA TYR A 235 11.47 -11.60 -6.57
C TYR A 235 10.31 -10.90 -5.84
N LEU A 236 10.36 -9.58 -5.69
CA LEU A 236 9.29 -8.80 -5.05
C LEU A 236 7.98 -8.84 -5.85
N ARG A 237 8.03 -8.87 -7.19
CA ARG A 237 6.84 -9.04 -8.04
C ARG A 237 6.16 -10.37 -7.80
N GLU A 238 6.92 -11.47 -7.80
CA GLU A 238 6.42 -12.80 -7.49
C GLU A 238 5.86 -12.87 -6.07
N PHE A 239 6.59 -12.33 -5.09
CA PHE A 239 6.17 -12.25 -3.70
C PHE A 239 4.81 -11.53 -3.54
N ILE A 240 4.62 -10.38 -4.15
CA ILE A 240 3.36 -9.62 -4.04
C ILE A 240 2.20 -10.39 -4.67
N GLU A 241 2.39 -11.00 -5.84
CA GLU A 241 1.32 -11.78 -6.47
C GLU A 241 0.94 -13.01 -5.63
N GLU A 242 1.92 -13.68 -5.03
CA GLU A 242 1.65 -14.78 -4.08
C GLU A 242 0.89 -14.28 -2.84
N MET A 243 1.28 -13.12 -2.26
CA MET A 243 0.60 -12.55 -1.10
C MET A 243 -0.85 -12.15 -1.41
N LYS A 244 -1.14 -11.71 -2.62
CA LYS A 244 -2.52 -11.48 -3.08
C LYS A 244 -3.27 -12.80 -3.24
N ALA A 245 -2.70 -13.74 -3.95
CA ALA A 245 -3.34 -15.03 -4.28
C ALA A 245 -3.62 -15.90 -3.05
N SER A 246 -2.74 -15.87 -2.04
CA SER A 246 -2.92 -16.62 -0.78
C SER A 246 -3.96 -16.00 0.17
N GLY A 247 -4.49 -14.82 -0.16
CA GLY A 247 -5.37 -14.06 0.72
C GLY A 247 -4.66 -13.35 1.89
N PHE A 248 -3.32 -13.35 1.90
CA PHE A 248 -2.54 -12.66 2.95
C PHE A 248 -2.87 -11.17 3.02
N VAL A 249 -2.90 -10.49 1.86
CA VAL A 249 -3.22 -9.05 1.77
C VAL A 249 -4.63 -8.77 2.30
N ALA A 250 -5.63 -9.57 1.91
CA ALA A 250 -7.01 -9.43 2.38
C ALA A 250 -7.10 -9.55 3.91
N LYS A 251 -6.49 -10.60 4.47
CA LYS A 251 -6.45 -10.82 5.93
C LYS A 251 -5.73 -9.69 6.68
N ALA A 252 -4.65 -9.15 6.12
CA ALA A 252 -3.91 -8.04 6.72
C ALA A 252 -4.73 -6.74 6.75
N LEU A 253 -5.49 -6.45 5.69
CA LEU A 253 -6.44 -5.34 5.63
C LEU A 253 -7.57 -5.52 6.67
N GLU A 254 -8.20 -6.69 6.72
CA GLU A 254 -9.25 -7.00 7.70
C GLU A 254 -8.73 -6.85 9.14
N LYS A 255 -7.58 -7.43 9.47
CA LYS A 255 -6.94 -7.36 10.79
C LYS A 255 -6.66 -5.91 11.23
N SER A 256 -6.40 -5.02 10.28
CA SER A 256 -6.17 -3.58 10.54
C SER A 256 -7.44 -2.73 10.44
N GLY A 257 -8.61 -3.34 10.25
CA GLY A 257 -9.90 -2.65 10.18
C GLY A 257 -10.11 -1.87 8.86
N GLN A 258 -9.42 -2.26 7.79
CA GLN A 258 -9.47 -1.57 6.49
C GLN A 258 -10.30 -2.34 5.46
N THR A 259 -11.55 -2.63 5.79
CA THR A 259 -12.47 -3.43 4.96
C THR A 259 -12.90 -2.73 3.67
N ASP A 260 -12.78 -1.41 3.61
CA ASP A 260 -13.14 -0.60 2.43
C ASP A 260 -11.99 -0.45 1.42
N ALA A 261 -10.81 -1.00 1.72
CA ALA A 261 -9.69 -1.05 0.80
C ALA A 261 -9.74 -2.35 -0.02
N ALA A 262 -9.52 -2.24 -1.33
CA ALA A 262 -9.57 -3.40 -2.21
C ALA A 262 -8.17 -4.01 -2.43
N VAL A 263 -8.08 -5.35 -2.35
CA VAL A 263 -6.91 -6.06 -2.87
C VAL A 263 -6.83 -5.79 -4.37
N ALA A 264 -5.65 -5.43 -4.86
CA ALA A 264 -5.46 -5.19 -6.29
C ALA A 264 -5.64 -6.48 -7.10
N PRO A 265 -6.16 -6.39 -8.34
CA PRO A 265 -6.27 -7.55 -9.22
C PRO A 265 -4.89 -8.14 -9.54
N PRO A 266 -4.81 -9.41 -9.97
CA PRO A 266 -3.55 -10.02 -10.40
C PRO A 266 -2.85 -9.21 -11.49
N THR A 267 -1.54 -9.08 -11.39
CA THR A 267 -0.69 -8.43 -12.39
C THR A 267 0.22 -9.48 -13.02
N PRO A 268 0.31 -9.58 -14.36
CA PRO A 268 1.25 -10.49 -14.99
C PRO A 268 2.69 -10.20 -14.53
N VAL A 269 3.37 -11.21 -14.02
CA VAL A 269 4.80 -11.12 -13.67
C VAL A 269 5.59 -11.29 -14.99
N LYS A 270 6.22 -10.21 -15.44
CA LYS A 270 7.08 -10.19 -16.63
C LYS A 270 8.53 -10.32 -16.26
#